data_46dba3d7189e8949acb6b1ad8052161a
#
_entry.id   46dba3d7189e8949acb6b1ad8052161a
#
_cell.length_a   1.000
_cell.length_b   1.000
_cell.length_c   1.000
_cell.angle_alpha   90.00
_cell.angle_beta   90.00
_cell.angle_gamma   90.00
#
_symmetry.space_group_name_H-M   'P 1'
#
loop_
_entity.id
_entity.type
_entity.pdbx_description
1 polymer ?
#
loop_
_entity_poly.entity_id
_entity_poly.type
_entity_poly.pdbx_seq_one_letter_code
_entity_poly.pdbx_strand_id
1 'polypeptide(L)'
;RSERSIGAALRQLAAEGFQREEIVLCTKGGYLTPDASMPGDPNEYFFREYIQPGIFSAKDIAGGSHCMTPKFLKDQLGRSLKNLGVECIDVYYLHNPETQLSEIPKPEFLKRVRDAFEFLESAAVAGEIQYYGMATWNGFRQDPRARDAMQLSEMVQIAQEIAGGMHRFRFVQLPFNLGMTEALTLGNQTLRGRERTPMEVAGELDIALIASASLLQGQVARNLPGFVAEAFGLENDAERALQFVRSAPGITTALVGMSRVEHVKANARLVGVPPAAVDDFSKLFARGEGV
;
A
#
# COMPACT_ATOMS: atom_id res chain seq x y z
N ARG A 1 13.78 11.29 -2.80
CA ARG A 1 14.31 11.86 -1.55
C ARG A 1 14.12 10.91 -0.38
N SER A 2 12.91 10.40 -0.13
CA SER A 2 12.63 9.50 1.01
C SER A 2 13.48 8.22 0.95
N GLU A 3 13.55 7.55 -0.19
CA GLU A 3 14.37 6.34 -0.34
C GLU A 3 15.85 6.57 -0.03
N ARG A 4 16.43 7.70 -0.48
CA ARG A 4 17.83 8.03 -0.16
C ARG A 4 18.05 8.25 1.33
N SER A 5 17.07 8.86 2.02
CA SER A 5 17.14 9.04 3.48
C SER A 5 17.03 7.70 4.21
N ILE A 6 16.14 6.81 3.75
CA ILE A 6 16.03 5.45 4.28
C ILE A 6 17.33 4.67 4.01
N GLY A 7 17.88 4.74 2.79
CA GLY A 7 19.16 4.07 2.48
C GLY A 7 20.32 4.56 3.34
N ALA A 8 20.35 5.85 3.67
CA ALA A 8 21.34 6.38 4.62
C ALA A 8 21.14 5.80 6.04
N ALA A 9 19.88 5.72 6.50
CA ALA A 9 19.55 5.13 7.80
C ALA A 9 19.87 3.63 7.85
N LEU A 10 19.60 2.88 6.79
CA LEU A 10 19.93 1.45 6.71
C LEU A 10 21.44 1.22 6.85
N ARG A 11 22.28 2.03 6.19
CA ARG A 11 23.74 1.95 6.34
C ARG A 11 24.21 2.26 7.76
N GLN A 12 23.57 3.23 8.42
CA GLN A 12 23.88 3.54 9.81
C GLN A 12 23.49 2.39 10.73
N LEU A 13 22.28 1.84 10.60
CA LEU A 13 21.81 0.70 11.38
C LEU A 13 22.71 -0.53 11.20
N ALA A 14 23.15 -0.82 9.96
CA ALA A 14 24.10 -1.89 9.70
C ALA A 14 25.45 -1.68 10.42
N ALA A 15 25.95 -0.43 10.47
CA ALA A 15 27.15 -0.09 11.22
C ALA A 15 26.96 -0.23 12.75
N GLU A 16 25.75 -0.13 13.24
CA GLU A 16 25.35 -0.37 14.64
C GLU A 16 25.07 -1.85 14.94
N GLY A 17 25.17 -2.74 13.94
CA GLY A 17 25.06 -4.20 14.10
C GLY A 17 23.67 -4.78 13.76
N PHE A 18 22.70 -3.96 13.32
CA PHE A 18 21.41 -4.46 12.88
C PHE A 18 21.55 -5.21 11.54
N GLN A 19 20.89 -6.35 11.45
CA GLN A 19 20.89 -7.15 10.23
C GLN A 19 19.79 -6.66 9.28
N ARG A 20 20.03 -6.76 7.96
CA ARG A 20 19.05 -6.33 6.93
C ARG A 20 17.71 -7.06 7.05
N GLU A 21 17.75 -8.31 7.46
CA GLU A 21 16.59 -9.21 7.62
C GLU A 21 15.70 -8.85 8.80
N GLU A 22 16.16 -8.01 9.71
CA GLU A 22 15.36 -7.50 10.84
C GLU A 22 14.41 -6.36 10.42
N ILE A 23 14.55 -5.88 9.17
CA ILE A 23 13.81 -4.71 8.66
C ILE A 23 13.00 -5.10 7.42
N VAL A 24 11.68 -4.94 7.47
CA VAL A 24 10.82 -5.08 6.29
C VAL A 24 10.82 -3.77 5.50
N LEU A 25 11.42 -3.81 4.33
CA LEU A 25 11.60 -2.65 3.45
C LEU A 25 10.58 -2.67 2.31
N CYS A 26 9.75 -1.63 2.22
CA CYS A 26 8.72 -1.50 1.21
C CYS A 26 8.89 -0.21 0.41
N THR A 27 8.66 -0.29 -0.91
CA THR A 27 8.54 0.89 -1.77
C THR A 27 7.53 0.66 -2.89
N LYS A 28 7.35 1.65 -3.75
CA LYS A 28 6.29 1.66 -4.76
C LYS A 28 6.79 2.20 -6.09
N GLY A 29 6.23 1.67 -7.20
CA GLY A 29 6.34 2.25 -8.53
C GLY A 29 4.96 2.44 -9.17
N GLY A 30 4.87 3.30 -10.18
CA GLY A 30 3.62 3.57 -10.88
C GLY A 30 3.43 5.04 -11.22
N TYR A 31 3.99 5.97 -10.44
CA TYR A 31 3.90 7.39 -10.73
C TYR A 31 5.20 7.97 -11.26
N LEU A 32 5.08 8.86 -12.24
CA LEU A 32 6.17 9.73 -12.66
C LEU A 32 6.47 10.72 -11.54
N THR A 33 7.59 10.52 -10.89
CA THR A 33 8.02 11.39 -9.81
C THR A 33 9.34 12.05 -10.21
N PRO A 34 9.41 13.40 -10.27
CA PRO A 34 10.66 14.08 -10.52
C PRO A 34 11.64 13.82 -9.38
N ASP A 35 12.94 13.82 -9.69
CA ASP A 35 13.96 13.79 -8.65
C ASP A 35 13.85 15.05 -7.78
N ALA A 36 14.05 14.92 -6.48
CA ALA A 36 13.95 16.01 -5.51
C ALA A 36 14.94 17.17 -5.77
N SER A 37 15.99 16.91 -6.54
CA SER A 37 17.01 17.89 -6.97
C SER A 37 16.81 18.34 -8.41
N MET A 38 15.63 18.13 -8.98
CA MET A 38 15.33 18.47 -10.37
C MET A 38 15.41 20.00 -10.60
N PRO A 39 16.34 20.50 -11.40
CA PRO A 39 16.32 21.87 -11.86
C PRO A 39 15.51 21.98 -13.16
N GLY A 40 14.72 23.04 -13.32
CA GLY A 40 14.11 23.40 -14.59
C GLY A 40 12.70 22.88 -14.83
N ASP A 41 12.30 22.78 -16.10
CA ASP A 41 10.97 22.37 -16.52
C ASP A 41 10.74 20.85 -16.28
N PRO A 42 9.69 20.46 -15.55
CA PRO A 42 9.30 19.06 -15.39
C PRO A 42 9.10 18.31 -16.71
N ASN A 43 8.53 18.95 -17.72
CA ASN A 43 8.27 18.32 -19.02
C ASN A 43 9.56 17.98 -19.75
N GLU A 44 10.55 18.88 -19.72
CA GLU A 44 11.87 18.62 -20.30
C GLU A 44 12.59 17.48 -19.57
N TYR A 45 12.48 17.44 -18.24
CA TYR A 45 13.01 16.34 -17.42
C TYR A 45 12.39 15.00 -17.83
N PHE A 46 11.05 14.90 -17.88
CA PHE A 46 10.38 13.66 -18.23
C PHE A 46 10.64 13.24 -19.67
N PHE A 47 10.72 14.19 -20.60
CA PHE A 47 11.09 13.88 -21.98
C PHE A 47 12.47 13.24 -22.06
N ARG A 48 13.46 13.85 -21.46
CA ARG A 48 14.85 13.37 -21.47
C ARG A 48 15.04 12.05 -20.74
N GLU A 49 14.43 11.90 -19.56
CA GLU A 49 14.65 10.73 -18.70
C GLU A 49 13.84 9.50 -19.14
N TYR A 50 12.69 9.69 -19.79
CA TYR A 50 11.76 8.58 -20.03
C TYR A 50 11.32 8.45 -21.49
N ILE A 51 10.96 9.54 -22.17
CA ILE A 51 10.42 9.49 -23.53
C ILE A 51 11.54 9.28 -24.54
N GLN A 52 12.59 10.07 -24.47
CA GLN A 52 13.74 9.97 -25.38
C GLN A 52 14.44 8.60 -25.31
N PRO A 53 14.65 7.97 -24.11
CA PRO A 53 15.17 6.62 -24.00
C PRO A 53 14.16 5.53 -24.37
N GLY A 54 12.89 5.87 -24.64
CA GLY A 54 11.82 4.90 -24.98
C GLY A 54 11.40 4.02 -23.83
N ILE A 55 11.44 4.56 -22.59
CA ILE A 55 10.97 3.83 -21.39
C ILE A 55 9.45 3.74 -21.40
N PHE A 56 8.77 4.81 -21.79
CA PHE A 56 7.33 4.81 -22.08
C PHE A 56 6.98 5.84 -23.17
N SER A 57 5.75 5.78 -23.66
CA SER A 57 5.15 6.73 -24.60
C SER A 57 3.93 7.42 -23.98
N ALA A 58 3.45 8.51 -24.57
CA ALA A 58 2.29 9.24 -24.06
C ALA A 58 1.03 8.37 -23.86
N LYS A 59 0.81 7.35 -24.71
CA LYS A 59 -0.31 6.39 -24.61
C LYS A 59 -0.24 5.46 -23.40
N ASP A 60 0.93 5.37 -22.77
CA ASP A 60 1.16 4.50 -21.61
C ASP A 60 0.84 5.22 -20.29
N ILE A 61 0.65 6.54 -20.34
CA ILE A 61 0.31 7.40 -19.20
C ILE A 61 -1.20 7.44 -19.00
N ALA A 62 -1.63 7.36 -17.75
CA ALA A 62 -2.99 7.65 -17.33
C ALA A 62 -3.00 8.66 -16.16
N GLY A 63 -4.07 9.44 -16.02
CA GLY A 63 -4.17 10.48 -14.99
C GLY A 63 -3.03 11.50 -15.05
N GLY A 64 -2.44 11.72 -16.23
CA GLY A 64 -1.36 12.65 -16.47
C GLY A 64 0.00 12.27 -15.87
N SER A 65 0.09 11.22 -15.03
CA SER A 65 1.34 10.90 -14.32
C SER A 65 1.52 9.43 -13.93
N HIS A 66 0.54 8.56 -14.24
CA HIS A 66 0.61 7.15 -13.86
C HIS A 66 1.01 6.26 -15.03
N CYS A 67 2.04 5.43 -14.85
CA CYS A 67 2.51 4.44 -15.81
C CYS A 67 2.86 3.13 -15.10
N MET A 68 2.41 2.00 -15.65
CA MET A 68 2.74 0.68 -15.10
C MET A 68 3.25 -0.30 -16.16
N THR A 69 3.84 0.22 -17.25
CA THR A 69 4.48 -0.66 -18.23
C THR A 69 5.69 -1.37 -17.63
N PRO A 70 5.99 -2.61 -18.06
CA PRO A 70 7.16 -3.36 -17.57
C PRO A 70 8.47 -2.59 -17.66
N LYS A 71 8.71 -1.86 -18.76
CA LYS A 71 9.93 -1.03 -18.92
C LYS A 71 10.03 0.07 -17.88
N PHE A 72 8.92 0.77 -17.62
CA PHE A 72 8.87 1.83 -16.61
C PHE A 72 9.06 1.27 -15.20
N LEU A 73 8.37 0.19 -14.86
CA LEU A 73 8.51 -0.46 -13.56
C LEU A 73 9.93 -0.96 -13.32
N LYS A 74 10.59 -1.49 -14.36
CA LYS A 74 12.00 -1.91 -14.28
C LYS A 74 12.94 -0.74 -13.99
N ASP A 75 12.74 0.40 -14.67
CA ASP A 75 13.52 1.62 -14.40
C ASP A 75 13.28 2.10 -12.96
N GLN A 76 12.02 2.16 -12.52
CA GLN A 76 11.67 2.58 -11.16
C GLN A 76 12.24 1.66 -10.08
N LEU A 77 12.15 0.34 -10.26
CA LEU A 77 12.72 -0.64 -9.35
C LEU A 77 14.25 -0.48 -9.25
N GLY A 78 14.94 -0.36 -10.37
CA GLY A 78 16.39 -0.14 -10.39
C GLY A 78 16.81 1.15 -9.69
N ARG A 79 16.03 2.25 -9.87
CA ARG A 79 16.25 3.52 -9.14
C ARG A 79 16.01 3.34 -7.64
N SER A 80 14.96 2.59 -7.24
CA SER A 80 14.66 2.33 -5.84
C SER A 80 15.75 1.52 -5.15
N LEU A 81 16.21 0.42 -5.76
CA LEU A 81 17.33 -0.39 -5.25
C LEU A 81 18.59 0.47 -5.05
N LYS A 82 18.93 1.29 -6.05
CA LYS A 82 20.08 2.22 -5.97
C LYS A 82 19.92 3.26 -4.87
N ASN A 83 18.74 3.88 -4.74
CA ASN A 83 18.48 4.91 -3.73
C ASN A 83 18.54 4.35 -2.31
N LEU A 84 17.98 3.16 -2.13
CA LEU A 84 17.96 2.45 -0.85
C LEU A 84 19.32 1.82 -0.50
N GLY A 85 20.14 1.52 -1.53
CA GLY A 85 21.44 0.88 -1.36
C GLY A 85 21.31 -0.58 -0.95
N VAL A 86 20.32 -1.29 -1.48
CA VAL A 86 20.04 -2.71 -1.22
C VAL A 86 19.95 -3.50 -2.51
N GLU A 87 20.21 -4.80 -2.45
CA GLU A 87 20.07 -5.71 -3.59
C GLU A 87 18.65 -6.25 -3.71
N CYS A 88 17.90 -6.32 -2.60
CA CYS A 88 16.54 -6.85 -2.54
C CYS A 88 15.63 -5.95 -1.68
N ILE A 89 14.42 -5.68 -2.20
CA ILE A 89 13.33 -5.02 -1.49
C ILE A 89 12.33 -6.09 -1.06
N ASP A 90 11.86 -6.06 0.20
CA ASP A 90 10.95 -7.09 0.70
C ASP A 90 9.59 -7.03 0.02
N VAL A 91 9.01 -5.84 -0.15
CA VAL A 91 7.73 -5.68 -0.84
C VAL A 91 7.75 -4.49 -1.80
N TYR A 92 7.50 -4.77 -3.08
CA TYR A 92 7.34 -3.73 -4.10
C TYR A 92 5.89 -3.59 -4.52
N TYR A 93 5.31 -2.39 -4.40
CA TYR A 93 3.91 -2.17 -4.72
C TYR A 93 3.70 -1.48 -6.07
N LEU A 94 2.70 -1.92 -6.85
CA LEU A 94 2.05 -1.07 -7.85
C LEU A 94 1.23 0.00 -7.12
N HIS A 95 1.56 1.27 -7.38
CA HIS A 95 0.97 2.41 -6.68
C HIS A 95 -0.27 2.92 -7.40
N ASN A 96 -1.44 2.80 -6.79
CA ASN A 96 -2.75 3.21 -7.29
C ASN A 96 -3.00 2.79 -8.76
N PRO A 97 -2.92 1.49 -9.08
CA PRO A 97 -3.15 1.02 -10.45
C PRO A 97 -4.55 1.36 -10.97
N GLU A 98 -5.53 1.54 -10.08
CA GLU A 98 -6.89 1.97 -10.42
C GLU A 98 -6.93 3.32 -11.15
N THR A 99 -5.90 4.15 -11.05
CA THR A 99 -5.76 5.39 -11.83
C THR A 99 -5.86 5.13 -13.34
N GLN A 100 -5.40 3.97 -13.81
CA GLN A 100 -5.52 3.58 -15.22
C GLN A 100 -6.98 3.50 -15.69
N LEU A 101 -7.90 3.06 -14.82
CA LEU A 101 -9.32 2.92 -15.14
C LEU A 101 -10.03 4.25 -15.41
N SER A 102 -9.41 5.40 -15.08
CA SER A 102 -9.93 6.70 -15.46
C SER A 102 -9.93 6.94 -16.98
N GLU A 103 -9.04 6.27 -17.72
CA GLU A 103 -8.80 6.53 -19.14
C GLU A 103 -9.00 5.30 -20.04
N ILE A 104 -8.74 4.09 -19.50
CA ILE A 104 -8.83 2.85 -20.28
C ILE A 104 -9.96 1.93 -19.78
N PRO A 105 -10.53 1.07 -20.65
CA PRO A 105 -11.55 0.10 -20.26
C PRO A 105 -10.92 -1.05 -19.45
N LYS A 106 -11.77 -1.71 -18.63
CA LYS A 106 -11.35 -2.79 -17.73
C LYS A 106 -10.56 -3.92 -18.43
N PRO A 107 -10.91 -4.41 -19.64
CA PRO A 107 -10.10 -5.46 -20.29
C PRO A 107 -8.66 -5.03 -20.60
N GLU A 108 -8.45 -3.79 -21.03
CA GLU A 108 -7.10 -3.25 -21.25
C GLU A 108 -6.36 -3.06 -19.92
N PHE A 109 -7.05 -2.60 -18.88
CA PHE A 109 -6.50 -2.52 -17.53
C PHE A 109 -6.00 -3.87 -17.02
N LEU A 110 -6.82 -4.93 -17.12
CA LEU A 110 -6.42 -6.28 -16.69
C LEU A 110 -5.22 -6.81 -17.49
N LYS A 111 -5.14 -6.49 -18.78
CA LYS A 111 -3.97 -6.79 -19.60
C LYS A 111 -2.72 -6.08 -19.07
N ARG A 112 -2.81 -4.78 -18.78
CA ARG A 112 -1.68 -4.01 -18.21
C ARG A 112 -1.28 -4.52 -16.83
N VAL A 113 -2.23 -4.95 -16.00
CA VAL A 113 -1.93 -5.61 -14.72
C VAL A 113 -1.17 -6.90 -14.95
N ARG A 114 -1.58 -7.74 -15.91
CA ARG A 114 -0.87 -8.97 -16.26
C ARG A 114 0.57 -8.68 -16.68
N ASP A 115 0.77 -7.76 -17.62
CA ASP A 115 2.10 -7.38 -18.11
C ASP A 115 3.00 -6.90 -16.95
N ALA A 116 2.43 -6.12 -16.00
CA ALA A 116 3.13 -5.66 -14.81
C ALA A 116 3.47 -6.81 -13.84
N PHE A 117 2.55 -7.74 -13.62
CA PHE A 117 2.77 -8.89 -12.73
C PHE A 117 3.80 -9.86 -13.31
N GLU A 118 3.82 -10.12 -14.63
CA GLU A 118 4.86 -10.90 -15.29
C GLU A 118 6.26 -10.30 -15.04
N PHE A 119 6.38 -8.98 -15.13
CA PHE A 119 7.62 -8.29 -14.78
C PHE A 119 7.97 -8.48 -13.30
N LEU A 120 7.02 -8.28 -12.38
CA LEU A 120 7.27 -8.37 -10.94
C LEU A 120 7.60 -9.80 -10.50
N GLU A 121 6.98 -10.82 -11.08
CA GLU A 121 7.40 -12.22 -10.86
C GLU A 121 8.83 -12.47 -11.35
N SER A 122 9.19 -11.91 -12.52
CA SER A 122 10.56 -12.00 -13.05
C SER A 122 11.58 -11.31 -12.11
N ALA A 123 11.24 -10.16 -11.56
CA ALA A 123 12.06 -9.43 -10.58
C ALA A 123 12.20 -10.23 -9.27
N ALA A 124 11.15 -10.93 -8.84
CA ALA A 124 11.20 -11.80 -7.67
C ALA A 124 12.09 -13.03 -7.91
N VAL A 125 12.03 -13.64 -9.08
CA VAL A 125 12.93 -14.72 -9.48
C VAL A 125 14.39 -14.25 -9.55
N ALA A 126 14.62 -13.03 -10.00
CA ALA A 126 15.96 -12.41 -10.03
C ALA A 126 16.49 -12.03 -8.64
N GLY A 127 15.66 -12.08 -7.58
CA GLY A 127 16.04 -11.69 -6.22
C GLY A 127 16.06 -10.18 -5.97
N GLU A 128 15.54 -9.37 -6.89
CA GLU A 128 15.45 -7.91 -6.75
C GLU A 128 14.33 -7.50 -5.78
N ILE A 129 13.27 -8.34 -5.65
CA ILE A 129 12.20 -8.20 -4.67
C ILE A 129 11.87 -9.57 -4.07
N GLN A 130 11.30 -9.63 -2.87
CA GLN A 130 10.81 -10.90 -2.32
C GLN A 130 9.33 -11.12 -2.68
N TYR A 131 8.52 -10.07 -2.52
CA TYR A 131 7.08 -10.08 -2.79
C TYR A 131 6.67 -8.80 -3.51
N TYR A 132 5.51 -8.84 -4.11
CA TYR A 132 4.87 -7.64 -4.63
C TYR A 132 3.41 -7.54 -4.20
N GLY A 133 2.85 -6.35 -4.38
CA GLY A 133 1.48 -6.06 -4.02
C GLY A 133 0.89 -4.88 -4.79
N MET A 134 -0.30 -4.47 -4.39
CA MET A 134 -0.94 -3.25 -4.85
C MET A 134 -1.15 -2.30 -3.68
N ALA A 135 -0.76 -1.04 -3.84
CA ALA A 135 -1.10 0.03 -2.92
C ALA A 135 -2.18 0.88 -3.58
N THR A 136 -3.40 0.81 -3.09
CA THR A 136 -4.57 1.48 -3.69
C THR A 136 -5.09 2.59 -2.80
N TRP A 137 -5.84 3.52 -3.38
CA TRP A 137 -6.62 4.49 -2.62
C TRP A 137 -8.10 4.09 -2.59
N ASN A 138 -8.69 3.93 -3.76
CA ASN A 138 -10.10 3.58 -3.93
C ASN A 138 -10.32 2.11 -4.34
N GLY A 139 -9.44 1.55 -5.15
CA GLY A 139 -9.65 0.37 -5.96
C GLY A 139 -10.38 -0.78 -5.28
N PHE A 140 -10.03 -1.13 -4.04
CA PHE A 140 -10.65 -2.24 -3.32
C PHE A 140 -11.72 -1.85 -2.31
N ARG A 141 -12.00 -0.56 -2.10
CA ARG A 141 -12.93 -0.09 -1.08
C ARG A 141 -14.12 0.74 -1.60
N GLN A 142 -14.24 0.88 -2.92
CA GLN A 142 -15.35 1.60 -3.57
C GLN A 142 -16.57 0.70 -3.83
N ASP A 143 -17.72 1.33 -4.12
CA ASP A 143 -18.86 0.63 -4.69
C ASP A 143 -18.41 -0.18 -5.92
N PRO A 144 -18.82 -1.44 -6.09
CA PRO A 144 -18.40 -2.28 -7.23
C PRO A 144 -18.75 -1.68 -8.60
N ARG A 145 -19.71 -0.76 -8.65
CA ARG A 145 -20.10 -0.04 -9.88
C ARG A 145 -19.25 1.17 -10.18
N ALA A 146 -18.39 1.59 -9.26
CA ALA A 146 -17.48 2.69 -9.49
C ALA A 146 -16.48 2.34 -10.59
N ARG A 147 -16.11 3.33 -11.40
CA ARG A 147 -15.22 3.13 -12.55
C ARG A 147 -13.85 2.60 -12.16
N ASP A 148 -13.35 3.00 -10.99
CA ASP A 148 -12.07 2.63 -10.43
C ASP A 148 -12.13 1.44 -9.47
N ALA A 149 -13.30 0.77 -9.36
CA ALA A 149 -13.45 -0.41 -8.53
C ALA A 149 -12.71 -1.62 -9.10
N MET A 150 -11.98 -2.32 -8.24
CA MET A 150 -11.22 -3.52 -8.55
C MET A 150 -11.68 -4.69 -7.69
N GLN A 151 -11.49 -5.91 -8.19
CA GLN A 151 -11.76 -7.14 -7.45
C GLN A 151 -10.44 -7.82 -7.07
N LEU A 152 -10.23 -8.06 -5.78
CA LEU A 152 -9.01 -8.71 -5.30
C LEU A 152 -8.87 -10.14 -5.84
N SER A 153 -9.98 -10.85 -5.98
CA SER A 153 -10.02 -12.19 -6.56
C SER A 153 -9.50 -12.22 -8.02
N GLU A 154 -9.81 -11.18 -8.83
CA GLU A 154 -9.28 -11.07 -10.20
C GLU A 154 -7.76 -10.85 -10.19
N MET A 155 -7.23 -10.06 -9.26
CA MET A 155 -5.78 -9.81 -9.15
C MET A 155 -5.03 -11.07 -8.74
N VAL A 156 -5.55 -11.81 -7.77
CA VAL A 156 -4.97 -13.10 -7.35
C VAL A 156 -5.06 -14.13 -8.47
N GLN A 157 -6.16 -14.17 -9.20
CA GLN A 157 -6.31 -15.05 -10.36
C GLN A 157 -5.24 -14.76 -11.43
N ILE A 158 -4.99 -13.51 -11.77
CA ILE A 158 -3.93 -13.12 -12.72
C ILE A 158 -2.56 -13.61 -12.22
N ALA A 159 -2.24 -13.41 -10.95
CA ALA A 159 -0.98 -13.87 -10.36
C ALA A 159 -0.84 -15.40 -10.42
N GLN A 160 -1.93 -16.13 -10.13
CA GLN A 160 -1.97 -17.59 -10.24
C GLN A 160 -1.81 -18.10 -11.67
N GLU A 161 -2.38 -17.43 -12.65
CA GLU A 161 -2.23 -17.77 -14.08
C GLU A 161 -0.79 -17.60 -14.57
N ILE A 162 -0.03 -16.64 -13.97
CA ILE A 162 1.38 -16.38 -14.33
C ILE A 162 2.32 -17.37 -13.62
N ALA A 163 2.17 -17.56 -12.30
CA ALA A 163 3.16 -18.27 -11.47
C ALA A 163 2.57 -19.40 -10.61
N GLY A 164 1.32 -19.80 -10.87
CA GLY A 164 0.66 -20.85 -10.10
C GLY A 164 0.47 -20.49 -8.63
N GLY A 165 0.42 -21.50 -7.77
CA GLY A 165 0.27 -21.31 -6.32
C GLY A 165 1.48 -20.66 -5.64
N MET A 166 2.61 -20.58 -6.32
CA MET A 166 3.86 -20.01 -5.81
C MET A 166 4.04 -18.54 -6.18
N HIS A 167 3.02 -17.89 -6.76
CA HIS A 167 3.06 -16.47 -7.09
C HIS A 167 3.48 -15.61 -5.90
N ARG A 168 4.10 -14.46 -6.16
CA ARG A 168 4.63 -13.54 -5.14
C ARG A 168 3.72 -12.34 -4.84
N PHE A 169 2.52 -12.30 -5.43
CA PHE A 169 1.49 -11.33 -5.06
C PHE A 169 0.92 -11.70 -3.68
N ARG A 170 1.31 -10.98 -2.62
CA ARG A 170 0.96 -11.31 -1.22
C ARG A 170 0.50 -10.12 -0.41
N PHE A 171 0.55 -8.91 -0.95
CA PHE A 171 0.28 -7.70 -0.16
C PHE A 171 -0.70 -6.77 -0.86
N VAL A 172 -1.62 -6.22 -0.08
CA VAL A 172 -2.46 -5.08 -0.48
C VAL A 172 -2.35 -4.00 0.57
N GLN A 173 -2.04 -2.80 0.14
CA GLN A 173 -2.08 -1.60 0.98
C GLN A 173 -3.31 -0.79 0.58
N LEU A 174 -4.16 -0.43 1.53
CA LEU A 174 -5.36 0.36 1.33
C LEU A 174 -5.62 1.29 2.53
N PRO A 175 -6.36 2.40 2.37
CA PRO A 175 -6.76 3.23 3.49
C PRO A 175 -7.65 2.47 4.46
N PHE A 176 -7.30 2.53 5.75
CA PHE A 176 -8.15 2.07 6.85
C PHE A 176 -7.88 2.90 8.11
N ASN A 177 -8.91 3.53 8.65
CA ASN A 177 -8.87 4.34 9.86
C ASN A 177 -10.30 4.59 10.39
N LEU A 178 -10.45 5.32 11.50
CA LEU A 178 -11.76 5.63 12.10
C LEU A 178 -12.76 6.36 11.17
N GLY A 179 -12.30 7.05 10.15
CA GLY A 179 -13.14 7.72 9.14
C GLY A 179 -13.23 6.98 7.80
N MET A 180 -12.55 5.85 7.65
CA MET A 180 -12.47 5.06 6.40
C MET A 180 -12.48 3.58 6.77
N THR A 181 -13.66 3.04 7.04
CA THR A 181 -13.83 1.66 7.55
C THR A 181 -14.30 0.67 6.48
N GLU A 182 -14.45 1.11 5.23
CA GLU A 182 -15.08 0.36 4.15
C GLU A 182 -14.43 -1.02 3.91
N ALA A 183 -13.12 -1.13 4.13
CA ALA A 183 -12.42 -2.41 3.99
C ALA A 183 -12.93 -3.49 4.96
N LEU A 184 -13.50 -3.09 6.09
CA LEU A 184 -14.12 -3.97 7.08
C LEU A 184 -15.65 -4.07 6.93
N THR A 185 -16.31 -2.98 6.49
CA THR A 185 -17.77 -2.83 6.62
C THR A 185 -18.51 -2.93 5.29
N LEU A 186 -17.84 -2.77 4.14
CA LEU A 186 -18.48 -2.77 2.84
C LEU A 186 -18.26 -4.10 2.09
N GLY A 187 -19.33 -4.83 1.83
CA GLY A 187 -19.32 -6.06 1.03
C GLY A 187 -19.23 -5.77 -0.47
N ASN A 188 -18.09 -5.25 -0.93
CA ASN A 188 -17.86 -4.81 -2.31
C ASN A 188 -16.95 -5.74 -3.13
N GLN A 189 -16.53 -6.84 -2.55
CA GLN A 189 -15.71 -7.86 -3.20
C GLN A 189 -16.52 -9.14 -3.43
N THR A 190 -16.33 -9.77 -4.58
CA THR A 190 -16.97 -11.04 -4.88
C THR A 190 -15.98 -12.19 -4.81
N LEU A 191 -16.24 -13.17 -3.97
CA LEU A 191 -15.45 -14.39 -3.91
C LEU A 191 -16.37 -15.61 -3.89
N ARG A 192 -16.17 -16.53 -4.84
CA ARG A 192 -16.97 -17.77 -5.00
C ARG A 192 -18.49 -17.49 -5.06
N GLY A 193 -18.88 -16.41 -5.76
CA GLY A 193 -20.28 -16.00 -5.93
C GLY A 193 -20.93 -15.38 -4.69
N ARG A 194 -20.16 -15.01 -3.67
CA ARG A 194 -20.64 -14.33 -2.47
C ARG A 194 -20.01 -12.95 -2.33
N GLU A 195 -20.80 -11.98 -1.93
CA GLU A 195 -20.30 -10.65 -1.52
C GLU A 195 -19.58 -10.76 -0.18
N ARG A 196 -18.41 -10.13 -0.10
CA ARG A 196 -17.51 -10.12 1.05
C ARG A 196 -16.86 -8.75 1.19
N THR A 197 -16.37 -8.47 2.37
CA THR A 197 -15.51 -7.29 2.57
C THR A 197 -14.11 -7.55 2.03
N PRO A 198 -13.33 -6.50 1.71
CA PRO A 198 -11.91 -6.64 1.36
C PRO A 198 -11.09 -7.42 2.37
N MET A 199 -11.35 -7.24 3.68
CA MET A 199 -10.64 -7.96 4.75
C MET A 199 -10.94 -9.46 4.73
N GLU A 200 -12.21 -9.85 4.55
CA GLU A 200 -12.58 -11.25 4.43
C GLU A 200 -11.95 -11.91 3.21
N VAL A 201 -12.00 -11.25 2.04
CA VAL A 201 -11.41 -11.79 0.81
C VAL A 201 -9.90 -11.91 0.91
N ALA A 202 -9.23 -10.92 1.49
CA ALA A 202 -7.78 -10.97 1.70
C ALA A 202 -7.38 -12.15 2.61
N GLY A 203 -8.10 -12.37 3.70
CA GLY A 203 -7.87 -13.51 4.59
C GLY A 203 -8.09 -14.87 3.91
N GLU A 204 -9.15 -15.02 3.08
CA GLU A 204 -9.42 -16.25 2.33
C GLU A 204 -8.40 -16.52 1.21
N LEU A 205 -7.75 -15.48 0.68
CA LEU A 205 -6.78 -15.56 -0.43
C LEU A 205 -5.31 -15.47 0.02
N ASP A 206 -5.04 -15.49 1.32
CA ASP A 206 -3.69 -15.38 1.90
C ASP A 206 -2.96 -14.09 1.44
N ILE A 207 -3.66 -12.97 1.51
CA ILE A 207 -3.16 -11.63 1.20
C ILE A 207 -3.05 -10.82 2.49
N ALA A 208 -1.86 -10.35 2.81
CA ALA A 208 -1.61 -9.46 3.93
C ALA A 208 -2.12 -8.04 3.62
N LEU A 209 -2.98 -7.50 4.50
CA LEU A 209 -3.48 -6.13 4.39
C LEU A 209 -2.66 -5.16 5.22
N ILE A 210 -2.21 -4.11 4.57
CA ILE A 210 -1.44 -3.02 5.16
C ILE A 210 -2.31 -1.77 5.19
N ALA A 211 -2.64 -1.27 6.37
CA ALA A 211 -3.43 -0.05 6.50
C ALA A 211 -2.60 1.19 6.19
N SER A 212 -3.02 1.97 5.21
CA SER A 212 -2.49 3.31 4.94
C SER A 212 -3.45 4.37 5.50
N ALA A 213 -2.99 5.62 5.51
CA ALA A 213 -3.76 6.75 6.03
C ALA A 213 -4.26 6.57 7.48
N SER A 214 -3.56 5.78 8.30
CA SER A 214 -3.98 5.37 9.65
C SER A 214 -4.41 6.53 10.56
N LEU A 215 -3.81 7.72 10.39
CA LEU A 215 -4.19 8.94 11.09
C LEU A 215 -4.94 9.97 10.22
N LEU A 216 -5.30 9.61 8.97
CA LEU A 216 -5.97 10.48 7.99
C LEU A 216 -5.33 11.89 7.97
N GLN A 217 -4.01 11.96 7.77
CA GLN A 217 -3.21 13.19 7.82
C GLN A 217 -3.39 13.99 9.13
N GLY A 218 -3.65 13.29 10.24
CA GLY A 218 -3.86 13.89 11.56
C GLY A 218 -5.31 14.31 11.86
N GLN A 219 -6.24 14.10 10.93
CA GLN A 219 -7.65 14.45 11.15
C GLN A 219 -8.30 13.58 12.24
N VAL A 220 -7.95 12.30 12.31
CA VAL A 220 -8.42 11.37 13.34
C VAL A 220 -7.45 11.23 14.54
N ALA A 221 -6.48 12.15 14.66
CA ALA A 221 -5.52 12.14 15.76
C ALA A 221 -5.91 13.08 16.92
N ARG A 222 -7.13 13.64 16.89
CA ARG A 222 -7.63 14.61 17.89
C ARG A 222 -9.14 14.70 17.85
N ASN A 223 -9.73 15.08 18.97
CA ASN A 223 -11.18 15.26 19.13
C ASN A 223 -11.98 14.01 18.80
N LEU A 224 -11.46 12.83 19.14
CA LEU A 224 -12.18 11.58 18.97
C LEU A 224 -13.39 11.53 19.94
N PRO A 225 -14.50 10.88 19.53
CA PRO A 225 -15.63 10.65 20.42
C PRO A 225 -15.23 9.90 21.69
N GLY A 226 -15.88 10.21 22.83
CA GLY A 226 -15.54 9.63 24.13
C GLY A 226 -15.56 8.10 24.17
N PHE A 227 -16.44 7.45 23.40
CA PHE A 227 -16.52 6.00 23.34
C PHE A 227 -15.23 5.34 22.80
N VAL A 228 -14.43 6.04 21.98
CA VAL A 228 -13.14 5.55 21.49
C VAL A 228 -12.12 5.54 22.66
N ALA A 229 -12.17 6.55 23.53
CA ALA A 229 -11.34 6.59 24.73
C ALA A 229 -11.73 5.49 25.73
N GLU A 230 -13.02 5.23 25.89
CA GLU A 230 -13.53 4.13 26.72
C GLU A 230 -13.08 2.76 26.21
N ALA A 231 -13.05 2.56 24.87
CA ALA A 231 -12.68 1.28 24.26
C ALA A 231 -11.20 0.95 24.40
N PHE A 232 -10.32 1.96 24.28
CA PHE A 232 -8.87 1.70 24.19
C PHE A 232 -8.08 2.17 25.42
N GLY A 233 -8.61 3.08 26.26
CA GLY A 233 -7.99 3.49 27.51
C GLY A 233 -6.60 4.15 27.39
N LEU A 234 -6.18 4.56 26.18
CA LEU A 234 -4.88 5.15 25.92
C LEU A 234 -4.87 6.67 26.23
N GLU A 235 -3.67 7.24 26.39
CA GLU A 235 -3.52 8.61 26.87
C GLU A 235 -4.06 9.67 25.90
N ASN A 236 -3.85 9.48 24.59
CA ASN A 236 -4.21 10.49 23.59
C ASN A 236 -4.88 9.89 22.36
N ASP A 237 -5.54 10.76 21.60
CA ASP A 237 -6.34 10.36 20.42
C ASP A 237 -5.52 9.77 19.28
N ALA A 238 -4.26 10.20 19.10
CA ALA A 238 -3.40 9.62 18.06
C ALA A 238 -3.07 8.16 18.38
N GLU A 239 -2.79 7.84 19.65
CA GLU A 239 -2.57 6.45 20.09
C GLU A 239 -3.84 5.62 19.95
N ARG A 240 -5.01 6.17 20.32
CA ARG A 240 -6.32 5.50 20.16
C ARG A 240 -6.64 5.20 18.70
N ALA A 241 -6.40 6.17 17.80
CA ALA A 241 -6.62 6.00 16.36
C ALA A 241 -5.69 4.92 15.76
N LEU A 242 -4.42 4.88 16.17
CA LEU A 242 -3.50 3.83 15.75
C LEU A 242 -3.88 2.47 16.34
N GLN A 243 -4.31 2.44 17.60
CA GLN A 243 -4.77 1.22 18.25
C GLN A 243 -6.02 0.66 17.56
N PHE A 244 -6.96 1.51 17.13
CA PHE A 244 -8.09 1.10 16.30
C PHE A 244 -7.61 0.35 15.05
N VAL A 245 -6.69 0.93 14.29
CA VAL A 245 -6.18 0.31 13.06
C VAL A 245 -5.47 -1.02 13.35
N ARG A 246 -4.61 -1.05 14.37
CA ARG A 246 -3.84 -2.25 14.76
C ARG A 246 -4.72 -3.38 15.30
N SER A 247 -5.88 -3.06 15.84
CA SER A 247 -6.81 -4.04 16.43
C SER A 247 -7.82 -4.57 15.42
N ALA A 248 -7.90 -4.00 14.21
CA ALA A 248 -8.85 -4.45 13.20
C ALA A 248 -8.53 -5.85 12.71
N PRO A 249 -9.50 -6.79 12.77
CA PRO A 249 -9.30 -8.15 12.28
C PRO A 249 -8.90 -8.17 10.80
N GLY A 250 -7.80 -8.83 10.48
CA GLY A 250 -7.29 -8.93 9.10
C GLY A 250 -6.28 -7.85 8.70
N ILE A 251 -6.04 -6.80 9.50
CA ILE A 251 -4.95 -5.85 9.28
C ILE A 251 -3.64 -6.40 9.85
N THR A 252 -2.63 -6.51 8.98
CA THR A 252 -1.30 -6.98 9.36
C THR A 252 -0.49 -5.89 10.06
N THR A 253 -0.52 -4.66 9.54
CA THR A 253 0.18 -3.52 10.14
C THR A 253 -0.42 -2.18 9.72
N ALA A 254 -0.21 -1.16 10.55
CA ALA A 254 -0.64 0.21 10.33
C ALA A 254 0.56 1.08 9.91
N LEU A 255 0.50 1.68 8.73
CA LEU A 255 1.51 2.65 8.30
C LEU A 255 1.20 4.02 8.92
N VAL A 256 2.21 4.63 9.50
CA VAL A 256 2.11 5.96 10.07
C VAL A 256 3.28 6.83 9.65
N GLY A 257 2.99 8.02 9.13
CA GLY A 257 4.01 9.02 8.81
C GLY A 257 4.52 9.72 10.08
N MET A 258 5.84 9.73 10.26
CA MET A 258 6.48 10.34 11.42
C MET A 258 7.57 11.30 10.96
N SER A 259 7.31 12.60 11.09
CA SER A 259 8.27 13.66 10.69
C SER A 259 9.07 14.23 11.87
N ARG A 260 8.72 13.85 13.11
CA ARG A 260 9.36 14.32 14.35
C ARG A 260 9.71 13.15 15.24
N VAL A 261 10.82 13.28 15.97
CA VAL A 261 11.29 12.25 16.91
C VAL A 261 10.27 11.97 18.01
N GLU A 262 9.54 13.01 18.47
CA GLU A 262 8.48 12.87 19.47
C GLU A 262 7.35 11.97 19.00
N HIS A 263 6.97 12.08 17.71
CA HIS A 263 5.97 11.19 17.11
C HIS A 263 6.47 9.73 17.03
N VAL A 264 7.76 9.52 16.70
CA VAL A 264 8.34 8.18 16.72
C VAL A 264 8.28 7.58 18.11
N LYS A 265 8.71 8.33 19.14
CA LYS A 265 8.68 7.87 20.54
C LYS A 265 7.26 7.58 21.04
N ALA A 266 6.29 8.46 20.71
CA ALA A 266 4.89 8.26 21.08
C ALA A 266 4.30 7.01 20.44
N ASN A 267 4.47 6.85 19.12
CA ASN A 267 3.93 5.69 18.40
C ASN A 267 4.63 4.38 18.81
N ALA A 268 5.93 4.42 19.11
CA ALA A 268 6.70 3.24 19.57
C ALA A 268 6.19 2.70 20.92
N ARG A 269 5.57 3.54 21.79
CA ARG A 269 4.95 3.04 23.02
C ARG A 269 3.86 2.00 22.77
N LEU A 270 3.17 2.09 21.63
CA LEU A 270 2.14 1.11 21.25
C LEU A 270 2.68 -0.30 20.99
N VAL A 271 3.98 -0.47 20.81
CA VAL A 271 4.60 -1.81 20.67
C VAL A 271 4.36 -2.64 21.92
N GLY A 272 4.36 -2.01 23.10
CA GLY A 272 4.08 -2.69 24.38
C GLY A 272 2.57 -2.87 24.67
N VAL A 273 1.68 -2.37 23.84
CA VAL A 273 0.22 -2.47 24.02
C VAL A 273 -0.31 -3.54 23.07
N PRO A 274 -0.92 -4.63 23.55
CA PRO A 274 -1.51 -5.63 22.67
C PRO A 274 -2.68 -5.04 21.88
N PRO A 275 -2.96 -5.52 20.64
CA PRO A 275 -4.22 -5.21 19.97
C PRO A 275 -5.42 -5.54 20.85
N ALA A 276 -6.51 -4.76 20.74
CA ALA A 276 -7.74 -5.06 21.46
C ALA A 276 -8.31 -6.43 21.00
N ALA A 277 -8.97 -7.13 21.93
CA ALA A 277 -9.68 -8.34 21.57
C ALA A 277 -10.76 -8.07 20.51
N VAL A 278 -11.00 -9.05 19.63
CA VAL A 278 -11.96 -8.90 18.51
C VAL A 278 -13.35 -8.50 19.01
N ASP A 279 -13.81 -9.10 20.14
CA ASP A 279 -15.10 -8.78 20.73
C ASP A 279 -15.19 -7.32 21.21
N ASP A 280 -14.11 -6.79 21.80
CA ASP A 280 -14.07 -5.39 22.26
C ASP A 280 -13.99 -4.43 21.07
N PHE A 281 -13.20 -4.76 20.06
CA PHE A 281 -13.15 -4.00 18.81
C PHE A 281 -14.51 -3.93 18.12
N SER A 282 -15.23 -5.05 18.05
CA SER A 282 -16.55 -5.15 17.40
C SER A 282 -17.62 -4.28 18.08
N LYS A 283 -17.52 -4.08 19.39
CA LYS A 283 -18.44 -3.17 20.13
C LYS A 283 -18.41 -1.72 19.63
N LEU A 284 -17.33 -1.30 19.00
CA LEU A 284 -17.25 0.05 18.41
C LEU A 284 -18.25 0.24 17.26
N PHE A 285 -18.60 -0.84 16.54
CA PHE A 285 -19.53 -0.81 15.42
C PHE A 285 -20.99 -1.08 15.87
N ALA A 286 -21.21 -1.82 16.94
CA ALA A 286 -22.54 -2.11 17.47
C ALA A 286 -23.27 -0.86 18.03
N ARG A 287 -22.54 0.19 18.41
CA ARG A 287 -23.12 1.44 18.95
C ARG A 287 -23.66 2.40 17.88
N GLY A 288 -23.45 2.12 16.58
CA GLY A 288 -23.91 2.96 15.46
C GLY A 288 -25.33 2.72 14.98
N GLU A 289 -26.04 1.72 15.48
CA GLU A 289 -27.42 1.38 15.07
C GLU A 289 -28.52 2.16 15.83
N GLY A 290 -28.14 3.14 16.62
CA GLY A 290 -29.04 3.83 17.56
C GLY A 290 -29.04 5.37 17.50
N VAL A 291 -28.81 6.01 16.30
CA VAL A 291 -29.04 7.47 16.16
C VAL A 291 -29.81 7.73 14.86
#